data_60d3dd7b6518d8ab25264883924ed65e
#
_entry.id   60d3dd7b6518d8ab25264883924ed65e
#
_cell.length_a   1.000
_cell.length_b   1.000
_cell.length_c   1.000
_cell.angle_alpha   90.00
_cell.angle_beta   90.00
_cell.angle_gamma   90.00
#
_symmetry.space_group_name_H-M   'P 1'
#
loop_
_entity.id
_entity.type
_entity.pdbx_description
1 polymer ?
#
loop_
_entity_poly.entity_id
_entity_poly.type
_entity_poly.pdbx_seq_one_letter_code
_entity_poly.pdbx_strand_id
1 'polypeptide(L)'
;NDNHYKLGSASFVGYTGAEQSFTASVIYYSVNGSILGKFSVRNKYREGIEDMFSRLKDDYRLAILSGDHNGEKKYLDKLIGEGNSSYFACDPQQKYELVKSLQEDGHKVMMIGDGLNDAGALRQSNVGIAVSDSVNNFTPAADGILDGTKVTTIPALMKLSRIGRKIIYFTFGVSLIYNIAGLWFAVQGLLYPVVAAIIMPISSVTIIFLTYFLSGYMGSILKLKD
;
A
#
# COMPACT_ATOMS: atom_id res chain seq x y z
N ASN A 1 5.05 -51.99 -13.75
CA ASN A 1 4.22 -51.63 -12.58
C ASN A 1 3.69 -50.20 -12.78
N ASP A 2 2.46 -50.10 -13.31
CA ASP A 2 1.81 -48.80 -13.45
C ASP A 2 1.22 -48.37 -12.13
N ASN A 3 2.01 -47.64 -11.36
CA ASN A 3 1.51 -47.01 -10.14
C ASN A 3 0.82 -45.68 -10.49
N HIS A 4 -0.42 -45.48 -10.01
CA HIS A 4 -1.15 -44.23 -10.15
C HIS A 4 -0.87 -43.34 -8.94
N TYR A 5 -0.22 -42.20 -9.21
CA TYR A 5 0.11 -41.20 -8.22
C TYR A 5 -0.88 -40.03 -8.31
N LYS A 6 -1.45 -39.61 -7.16
CA LYS A 6 -2.26 -38.39 -7.08
C LYS A 6 -1.73 -37.48 -6.00
N LEU A 7 -1.63 -36.20 -6.29
CA LEU A 7 -1.26 -35.14 -5.35
C LEU A 7 -2.25 -33.99 -5.48
N GLY A 8 -2.94 -33.61 -4.41
CA GLY A 8 -3.95 -32.56 -4.46
C GLY A 8 -4.85 -32.49 -3.24
N SER A 9 -6.02 -31.84 -3.41
CA SER A 9 -7.02 -31.72 -2.35
C SER A 9 -7.55 -33.09 -1.88
N ALA A 10 -8.17 -33.11 -0.69
CA ALA A 10 -8.81 -34.31 -0.15
C ALA A 10 -9.78 -34.93 -1.15
N SER A 11 -10.64 -34.14 -1.77
CA SER A 11 -11.61 -34.58 -2.77
C SER A 11 -10.93 -35.17 -4.03
N PHE A 12 -9.84 -34.58 -4.48
CA PHE A 12 -9.10 -35.04 -5.67
C PHE A 12 -8.46 -36.43 -5.46
N VAL A 13 -7.97 -36.68 -4.26
CA VAL A 13 -7.36 -37.99 -3.93
C VAL A 13 -8.37 -39.02 -3.42
N GLY A 14 -9.64 -38.64 -3.24
CA GLY A 14 -10.71 -39.51 -2.74
C GLY A 14 -10.67 -39.72 -1.22
N TYR A 15 -10.10 -38.79 -0.45
CA TYR A 15 -10.05 -38.84 1.01
C TYR A 15 -11.37 -38.34 1.60
N THR A 16 -12.03 -39.17 2.37
CA THR A 16 -13.32 -38.89 3.05
C THR A 16 -13.18 -38.64 4.55
N GLY A 17 -11.95 -38.65 5.09
CA GLY A 17 -11.71 -38.33 6.50
C GLY A 17 -11.98 -36.86 6.83
N ALA A 18 -12.29 -36.56 8.09
CA ALA A 18 -12.51 -35.22 8.56
C ALA A 18 -11.24 -34.37 8.37
N GLU A 19 -11.35 -33.24 7.67
CA GLU A 19 -10.30 -32.23 7.61
C GLU A 19 -10.06 -31.64 9.00
N GLN A 20 -8.92 -31.97 9.62
CA GLN A 20 -8.60 -31.53 10.99
C GLN A 20 -7.93 -30.17 11.08
N SER A 21 -7.84 -29.39 10.01
CA SER A 21 -7.12 -28.12 10.09
C SER A 21 -7.73 -27.05 9.19
N PHE A 22 -8.46 -26.11 9.78
CA PHE A 22 -8.92 -24.89 9.14
C PHE A 22 -7.81 -23.81 8.97
N THR A 23 -6.57 -24.11 9.45
CA THR A 23 -5.49 -23.12 9.55
C THR A 23 -4.37 -23.28 8.53
N ALA A 24 -4.46 -24.28 7.64
CA ALA A 24 -3.44 -24.53 6.63
C ALA A 24 -4.05 -25.22 5.41
N SER A 25 -3.56 -24.90 4.21
CA SER A 25 -3.86 -25.67 3.02
C SER A 25 -3.22 -27.06 3.12
N VAL A 26 -4.03 -28.11 3.02
CA VAL A 26 -3.54 -29.50 3.12
C VAL A 26 -3.53 -30.12 1.73
N ILE A 27 -2.38 -30.62 1.34
CA ILE A 27 -2.18 -31.37 0.10
C ILE A 27 -1.97 -32.83 0.47
N TYR A 28 -2.81 -33.71 -0.08
CA TYR A 28 -2.71 -35.16 0.15
C TYR A 28 -1.95 -35.81 -0.99
N TYR A 29 -1.18 -36.83 -0.63
CA TYR A 29 -0.45 -37.69 -1.55
C TYR A 29 -0.98 -39.13 -1.45
N SER A 30 -1.41 -39.66 -2.61
CA SER A 30 -1.89 -41.05 -2.68
C SER A 30 -1.22 -41.85 -3.78
N VAL A 31 -1.10 -43.14 -3.58
CA VAL A 31 -0.61 -44.11 -4.55
C VAL A 31 -1.61 -45.26 -4.64
N ASN A 32 -2.06 -45.54 -5.86
CA ASN A 32 -3.08 -46.57 -6.13
C ASN A 32 -4.34 -46.46 -5.26
N GLY A 33 -4.76 -45.22 -4.97
CA GLY A 33 -5.93 -44.95 -4.12
C GLY A 33 -5.67 -44.97 -2.60
N SER A 34 -4.48 -45.37 -2.15
CA SER A 34 -4.10 -45.37 -0.73
C SER A 34 -3.42 -44.06 -0.38
N ILE A 35 -3.88 -43.34 0.65
CA ILE A 35 -3.26 -42.11 1.16
C ILE A 35 -1.99 -42.46 1.92
N LEU A 36 -0.85 -42.00 1.43
CA LEU A 36 0.46 -42.23 2.06
C LEU A 36 0.91 -41.07 2.93
N GLY A 37 0.38 -39.90 2.74
CA GLY A 37 0.77 -38.74 3.52
C GLY A 37 0.01 -37.47 3.18
N LYS A 38 0.28 -36.44 3.97
CA LYS A 38 -0.22 -35.10 3.73
C LYS A 38 0.85 -34.05 3.98
N PHE A 39 0.81 -32.98 3.21
CA PHE A 39 1.63 -31.79 3.39
C PHE A 39 0.73 -30.66 3.89
N SER A 40 1.13 -29.99 4.96
CA SER A 40 0.46 -28.81 5.48
C SER A 40 1.23 -27.58 5.02
N VAL A 41 0.63 -26.77 4.17
CA VAL A 41 1.22 -25.54 3.62
C VAL A 41 0.64 -24.36 4.39
N ARG A 42 1.51 -23.54 4.95
CA ARG A 42 1.14 -22.31 5.64
C ARG A 42 1.70 -21.12 4.86
N ASN A 43 0.95 -20.03 4.83
CA ASN A 43 1.45 -18.79 4.27
C ASN A 43 2.61 -18.27 5.12
N LYS A 44 3.71 -17.91 4.45
CA LYS A 44 4.83 -17.23 5.10
C LYS A 44 4.65 -15.73 4.87
N TYR A 45 4.33 -15.02 5.92
CA TYR A 45 4.26 -13.57 5.88
C TYR A 45 5.66 -12.96 5.78
N ARG A 46 5.75 -11.80 5.17
CA ARG A 46 7.00 -11.04 5.05
C ARG A 46 7.44 -10.59 6.43
N GLU A 47 8.74 -10.56 6.66
CA GLU A 47 9.32 -10.03 7.90
C GLU A 47 8.96 -8.55 8.06
N GLY A 48 8.61 -8.14 9.30
CA GLY A 48 8.20 -6.76 9.61
C GLY A 48 6.75 -6.40 9.26
N ILE A 49 5.94 -7.34 8.74
CA ILE A 49 4.54 -7.05 8.39
C ILE A 49 3.70 -6.69 9.63
N GLU A 50 3.96 -7.32 10.77
CA GLU A 50 3.25 -7.04 12.03
C GLU A 50 3.52 -5.61 12.52
N ASP A 51 4.78 -5.16 12.45
CA ASP A 51 5.17 -3.79 12.79
C ASP A 51 4.53 -2.78 11.83
N MET A 52 4.49 -3.09 10.54
CA MET A 52 3.82 -2.27 9.54
C MET A 52 2.35 -2.06 9.88
N PHE A 53 1.59 -3.13 10.15
CA PHE A 53 0.18 -3.02 10.51
C PHE A 53 -0.02 -2.30 11.83
N SER A 54 0.85 -2.54 12.83
CA SER A 54 0.82 -1.84 14.11
C SER A 54 0.93 -0.32 13.94
N ARG A 55 1.78 0.16 13.03
CA ARG A 55 1.94 1.59 12.74
C ARG A 55 0.80 2.19 11.92
N LEU A 56 0.11 1.37 11.11
CA LEU A 56 -0.97 1.85 10.26
C LEU A 56 -2.30 1.96 11.01
N LYS A 57 -2.60 1.01 11.90
CA LYS A 57 -3.91 0.93 12.60
C LYS A 57 -4.24 2.14 13.45
N ASP A 58 -3.23 2.88 13.92
CA ASP A 58 -3.43 4.07 14.76
C ASP A 58 -3.95 5.27 13.95
N ASP A 59 -3.61 5.31 12.66
CA ASP A 59 -3.90 6.43 11.76
C ASP A 59 -4.97 6.14 10.71
N TYR A 60 -5.21 4.85 10.41
CA TYR A 60 -6.05 4.40 9.31
C TYR A 60 -6.96 3.25 9.70
N ARG A 61 -8.13 3.19 9.09
CA ARG A 61 -8.91 1.95 9.05
C ARG A 61 -8.30 0.99 8.05
N LEU A 62 -8.15 -0.26 8.48
CA LEU A 62 -7.53 -1.31 7.69
C LEU A 62 -8.57 -2.34 7.25
N ALA A 63 -8.46 -2.79 6.01
CA ALA A 63 -9.24 -3.91 5.49
C ALA A 63 -8.31 -4.88 4.78
N ILE A 64 -8.47 -6.18 5.05
CA ILE A 64 -7.79 -7.25 4.34
C ILE A 64 -8.78 -7.94 3.42
N LEU A 65 -8.42 -8.08 2.15
CA LEU A 65 -9.21 -8.71 1.10
C LEU A 65 -8.41 -9.90 0.55
N SER A 66 -8.82 -11.11 0.90
CA SER A 66 -8.16 -12.33 0.46
C SER A 66 -9.07 -13.16 -0.44
N GLY A 67 -8.53 -13.71 -1.51
CA GLY A 67 -9.19 -14.75 -2.29
C GLY A 67 -9.15 -16.13 -1.63
N ASP A 68 -8.35 -16.30 -0.60
CA ASP A 68 -8.19 -17.55 0.12
C ASP A 68 -9.34 -17.81 1.11
N HIS A 69 -9.44 -19.05 1.56
CA HIS A 69 -10.40 -19.46 2.59
C HIS A 69 -10.03 -18.91 3.98
N ASN A 70 -11.02 -18.93 4.89
CA ASN A 70 -10.96 -18.34 6.24
C ASN A 70 -9.89 -18.95 7.19
N GLY A 71 -9.00 -19.82 6.73
CA GLY A 71 -8.05 -20.53 7.57
C GLY A 71 -7.15 -19.64 8.43
N GLU A 72 -6.81 -18.46 7.95
CA GLU A 72 -5.94 -17.51 8.65
C GLU A 72 -6.69 -16.32 9.26
N LYS A 73 -8.03 -16.36 9.23
CA LYS A 73 -8.87 -15.25 9.72
C LYS A 73 -8.48 -14.78 11.13
N LYS A 74 -8.34 -15.70 12.06
CA LYS A 74 -8.00 -15.36 13.45
C LYS A 74 -6.65 -14.64 13.59
N TYR A 75 -5.67 -15.05 12.80
CA TYR A 75 -4.35 -14.40 12.79
C TYR A 75 -4.45 -13.00 12.18
N LEU A 76 -5.10 -12.87 11.04
CA LEU A 76 -5.23 -11.60 10.32
C LEU A 76 -6.10 -10.59 11.10
N ASP A 77 -7.21 -11.02 11.70
CA ASP A 77 -8.03 -10.16 12.55
C ASP A 77 -7.23 -9.64 13.77
N LYS A 78 -6.41 -10.51 14.39
CA LYS A 78 -5.51 -10.09 15.47
C LYS A 78 -4.46 -9.09 14.97
N LEU A 79 -3.95 -9.28 13.76
CA LEU A 79 -2.92 -8.44 13.16
C LEU A 79 -3.41 -7.02 12.90
N ILE A 80 -4.60 -6.88 12.30
CA ILE A 80 -5.19 -5.57 12.01
C ILE A 80 -5.84 -4.92 13.24
N GLY A 81 -6.26 -5.72 14.23
CA GLY A 81 -6.87 -5.24 15.47
C GLY A 81 -8.36 -4.90 15.37
N GLU A 82 -8.95 -4.50 16.49
CA GLU A 82 -10.37 -4.16 16.58
C GLU A 82 -10.75 -2.94 15.73
N GLY A 83 -11.98 -2.90 15.24
CA GLY A 83 -12.49 -1.82 14.39
C GLY A 83 -12.08 -1.92 12.92
N ASN A 84 -11.29 -2.94 12.56
CA ASN A 84 -10.86 -3.25 11.20
C ASN A 84 -11.56 -4.51 10.68
N SER A 85 -11.51 -4.76 9.37
CA SER A 85 -12.27 -5.84 8.75
C SER A 85 -11.39 -6.73 7.87
N SER A 86 -11.66 -8.03 7.90
CA SER A 86 -11.05 -8.99 6.99
C SER A 86 -12.14 -9.73 6.20
N TYR A 87 -11.97 -9.78 4.89
CA TYR A 87 -12.86 -10.42 3.94
C TYR A 87 -12.13 -11.55 3.24
N PHE A 88 -12.75 -12.73 3.19
CA PHE A 88 -12.16 -13.94 2.64
C PHE A 88 -13.00 -14.50 1.50
N ALA A 89 -12.40 -15.35 0.70
CA ALA A 89 -12.99 -15.92 -0.51
C ALA A 89 -13.53 -14.82 -1.47
N CYS A 90 -12.88 -13.66 -1.48
CA CYS A 90 -13.28 -12.55 -2.35
C CYS A 90 -12.76 -12.78 -3.77
N ASP A 91 -13.67 -12.80 -4.73
CA ASP A 91 -13.32 -12.72 -6.14
C ASP A 91 -12.91 -11.27 -6.53
N PRO A 92 -12.33 -11.06 -7.72
CA PRO A 92 -11.92 -9.74 -8.17
C PRO A 92 -13.05 -8.71 -8.23
N GLN A 93 -14.28 -9.15 -8.58
CA GLN A 93 -15.44 -8.29 -8.66
C GLN A 93 -15.89 -7.82 -7.27
N GLN A 94 -15.90 -8.72 -6.30
CA GLN A 94 -16.24 -8.39 -4.91
C GLN A 94 -15.24 -7.41 -4.30
N LYS A 95 -13.94 -7.53 -4.61
CA LYS A 95 -12.92 -6.57 -4.18
C LYS A 95 -13.19 -5.18 -4.76
N TYR A 96 -13.52 -5.11 -6.05
CA TYR A 96 -13.90 -3.88 -6.73
C TYR A 96 -15.12 -3.22 -6.07
N GLU A 97 -16.18 -3.98 -5.85
CA GLU A 97 -17.44 -3.50 -5.28
C GLU A 97 -17.27 -3.00 -3.85
N LEU A 98 -16.44 -3.67 -3.05
CA LEU A 98 -16.13 -3.21 -1.69
C LEU A 98 -15.38 -1.87 -1.70
N VAL A 99 -14.38 -1.71 -2.57
CA VAL A 99 -13.68 -0.42 -2.71
C VAL A 99 -14.65 0.67 -3.11
N LYS A 100 -15.54 0.40 -4.06
CA LYS A 100 -16.56 1.34 -4.52
C LYS A 100 -17.54 1.72 -3.42
N SER A 101 -18.06 0.75 -2.67
CA SER A 101 -18.95 0.99 -1.53
C SER A 101 -18.31 1.87 -0.47
N LEU A 102 -17.05 1.60 -0.10
CA LEU A 102 -16.32 2.43 0.86
C LEU A 102 -16.17 3.88 0.37
N GLN A 103 -16.01 4.09 -0.93
CA GLN A 103 -15.92 5.43 -1.52
C GLN A 103 -17.29 6.13 -1.53
N GLU A 104 -18.38 5.40 -1.79
CA GLU A 104 -19.75 5.91 -1.72
C GLU A 104 -20.12 6.32 -0.28
N ASP A 105 -19.58 5.62 0.72
CA ASP A 105 -19.67 5.99 2.14
C ASP A 105 -18.79 7.20 2.53
N GLY A 106 -18.10 7.82 1.55
CA GLY A 106 -17.26 9.01 1.75
C GLY A 106 -15.84 8.74 2.17
N HIS A 107 -15.41 7.47 2.23
CA HIS A 107 -14.02 7.12 2.58
C HIS A 107 -13.07 7.34 1.41
N LYS A 108 -11.83 7.74 1.74
CA LYS A 108 -10.72 7.73 0.78
C LYS A 108 -9.98 6.40 0.92
N VAL A 109 -9.98 5.63 -0.15
CA VAL A 109 -9.46 4.26 -0.16
C VAL A 109 -8.10 4.22 -0.86
N MET A 110 -7.11 3.65 -0.17
CA MET A 110 -5.85 3.23 -0.76
C MET A 110 -5.86 1.71 -0.86
N MET A 111 -5.75 1.18 -2.08
CA MET A 111 -5.68 -0.25 -2.34
C MET A 111 -4.24 -0.67 -2.61
N ILE A 112 -3.83 -1.77 -2.00
CA ILE A 112 -2.52 -2.39 -2.20
C ILE A 112 -2.77 -3.84 -2.60
N GLY A 113 -2.25 -4.26 -3.74
CA GLY A 113 -2.49 -5.60 -4.26
C GLY A 113 -1.42 -6.07 -5.24
N ASP A 114 -1.57 -7.28 -5.77
CA ASP A 114 -0.58 -7.89 -6.69
C ASP A 114 -0.66 -7.36 -8.14
N GLY A 115 -1.65 -6.57 -8.43
CA GLY A 115 -1.84 -5.92 -9.73
C GLY A 115 -2.52 -6.77 -10.79
N LEU A 116 -2.51 -8.08 -10.71
CA LEU A 116 -3.14 -8.95 -11.71
C LEU A 116 -4.61 -9.21 -11.38
N ASN A 117 -4.85 -9.84 -10.24
CA ASN A 117 -6.22 -10.15 -9.78
C ASN A 117 -6.92 -8.93 -9.18
N ASP A 118 -6.17 -7.94 -8.74
CA ASP A 118 -6.65 -6.76 -8.06
C ASP A 118 -6.77 -5.52 -8.96
N ALA A 119 -6.51 -5.66 -10.28
CA ALA A 119 -6.45 -4.53 -11.22
C ALA A 119 -7.72 -3.65 -11.20
N GLY A 120 -8.90 -4.25 -11.12
CA GLY A 120 -10.17 -3.51 -11.02
C GLY A 120 -10.28 -2.70 -9.74
N ALA A 121 -9.97 -3.30 -8.59
CA ALA A 121 -10.01 -2.65 -7.28
C ALA A 121 -8.91 -1.58 -7.13
N LEU A 122 -7.70 -1.83 -7.66
CA LEU A 122 -6.62 -0.86 -7.70
C LEU A 122 -7.02 0.39 -8.48
N ARG A 123 -7.57 0.22 -9.69
CA ARG A 123 -8.00 1.34 -10.52
C ARG A 123 -9.17 2.11 -9.94
N GLN A 124 -10.09 1.42 -9.25
CA GLN A 124 -11.25 2.05 -8.60
C GLN A 124 -10.83 2.88 -7.39
N SER A 125 -9.80 2.47 -6.66
CA SER A 125 -9.36 3.14 -5.43
C SER A 125 -8.89 4.59 -5.69
N ASN A 126 -8.85 5.42 -4.64
CA ASN A 126 -8.31 6.78 -4.74
C ASN A 126 -6.79 6.79 -4.93
N VAL A 127 -6.12 5.73 -4.44
CA VAL A 127 -4.71 5.46 -4.67
C VAL A 127 -4.54 3.94 -4.77
N GLY A 128 -4.10 3.46 -5.94
CA GLY A 128 -3.81 2.06 -6.20
C GLY A 128 -2.30 1.80 -6.24
N ILE A 129 -1.81 0.93 -5.36
CA ILE A 129 -0.40 0.53 -5.32
C ILE A 129 -0.30 -0.95 -5.70
N ALA A 130 0.33 -1.24 -6.82
CA ALA A 130 0.67 -2.60 -7.20
C ALA A 130 1.98 -3.03 -6.52
N VAL A 131 1.97 -4.18 -5.87
CA VAL A 131 3.16 -4.79 -5.27
C VAL A 131 3.66 -5.87 -6.21
N SER A 132 4.91 -5.78 -6.65
CA SER A 132 5.52 -6.76 -7.53
C SER A 132 6.89 -7.18 -7.02
N ASP A 133 7.16 -8.49 -7.04
CA ASP A 133 8.50 -9.04 -6.79
C ASP A 133 9.36 -9.08 -8.07
N SER A 134 8.78 -8.70 -9.22
CA SER A 134 9.45 -8.65 -10.52
C SER A 134 9.08 -7.37 -11.25
N VAL A 135 10.09 -6.62 -11.67
CA VAL A 135 9.94 -5.35 -12.42
C VAL A 135 9.19 -5.53 -13.75
N ASN A 136 9.11 -6.75 -14.25
CA ASN A 136 8.47 -7.06 -15.54
C ASN A 136 6.94 -7.22 -15.44
N ASN A 137 6.37 -7.29 -14.24
CA ASN A 137 4.93 -7.39 -14.03
C ASN A 137 4.31 -6.00 -13.89
N PHE A 138 4.37 -5.22 -14.95
CA PHE A 138 3.75 -3.89 -14.98
C PHE A 138 2.24 -4.02 -15.12
N THR A 139 1.50 -3.42 -14.19
CA THR A 139 0.05 -3.28 -14.26
C THR A 139 -0.32 -1.82 -14.49
N PRO A 140 -0.86 -1.46 -15.66
CA PRO A 140 -1.25 -0.08 -15.95
C PRO A 140 -2.45 0.41 -15.12
N ALA A 141 -3.04 -0.46 -14.31
CA ALA A 141 -4.19 -0.16 -13.47
C ALA A 141 -3.82 0.48 -12.11
N ALA A 142 -2.55 0.59 -11.77
CA ALA A 142 -2.09 1.15 -10.51
C ALA A 142 -1.46 2.54 -10.68
N ASP A 143 -1.63 3.41 -9.67
CA ASP A 143 -1.01 4.74 -9.63
C ASP A 143 0.48 4.66 -9.28
N GLY A 144 0.89 3.59 -8.60
CA GLY A 144 2.27 3.34 -8.23
C GLY A 144 2.59 1.86 -8.15
N ILE A 145 3.88 1.55 -8.32
CA ILE A 145 4.43 0.20 -8.18
C ILE A 145 5.41 0.21 -7.02
N LEU A 146 5.27 -0.76 -6.13
CA LEU A 146 6.14 -0.95 -4.99
C LEU A 146 6.82 -2.32 -5.09
N ASP A 147 8.13 -2.34 -4.91
CA ASP A 147 8.87 -3.59 -4.77
C ASP A 147 8.35 -4.37 -3.55
N GLY A 148 8.06 -5.64 -3.75
CA GLY A 148 7.55 -6.51 -2.69
C GLY A 148 8.45 -6.59 -1.46
N THR A 149 9.76 -6.42 -1.62
CA THR A 149 10.71 -6.36 -0.50
C THR A 149 10.58 -5.07 0.34
N LYS A 150 9.96 -4.03 -0.23
CA LYS A 150 9.80 -2.70 0.38
C LYS A 150 8.39 -2.45 0.92
N VAL A 151 7.50 -3.44 0.94
CA VAL A 151 6.11 -3.29 1.42
C VAL A 151 6.06 -2.74 2.85
N THR A 152 6.96 -3.13 3.72
CA THR A 152 7.05 -2.67 5.11
C THR A 152 7.41 -1.18 5.25
N THR A 153 7.83 -0.52 4.16
CA THR A 153 8.09 0.93 4.14
C THR A 153 6.85 1.79 3.94
N ILE A 154 5.69 1.19 3.64
CA ILE A 154 4.42 1.90 3.39
C ILE A 154 4.08 2.94 4.48
N PRO A 155 4.16 2.65 5.79
CA PRO A 155 3.88 3.66 6.82
C PRO A 155 4.81 4.88 6.71
N ALA A 156 6.08 4.66 6.39
CA ALA A 156 7.05 5.74 6.21
C ALA A 156 6.75 6.57 4.96
N LEU A 157 6.38 5.94 3.84
CA LEU A 157 5.97 6.62 2.61
C LEU A 157 4.71 7.46 2.82
N MET A 158 3.70 6.93 3.52
CA MET A 158 2.49 7.68 3.85
C MET A 158 2.78 8.88 4.76
N LYS A 159 3.66 8.72 5.74
CA LYS A 159 4.13 9.81 6.60
C LYS A 159 4.90 10.86 5.79
N LEU A 160 5.78 10.45 4.88
CA LEU A 160 6.50 11.35 3.98
C LEU A 160 5.53 12.16 3.10
N SER A 161 4.51 11.54 2.53
CA SER A 161 3.48 12.22 1.73
C SER A 161 2.73 13.28 2.54
N ARG A 162 2.35 12.98 3.80
CA ARG A 162 1.72 13.96 4.70
C ARG A 162 2.62 15.16 4.99
N ILE A 163 3.91 14.90 5.25
CA ILE A 163 4.91 15.94 5.53
C ILE A 163 5.19 16.75 4.26
N GLY A 164 5.35 16.10 3.12
CA GLY A 164 5.54 16.76 1.84
C GLY A 164 4.45 17.78 1.55
N ARG A 165 3.19 17.42 1.81
CA ARG A 165 2.07 18.36 1.68
C ARG A 165 2.20 19.57 2.61
N LYS A 166 2.65 19.38 3.86
CA LYS A 166 2.90 20.50 4.80
C LYS A 166 4.03 21.40 4.30
N ILE A 167 5.08 20.82 3.74
CA ILE A 167 6.20 21.58 3.14
C ILE A 167 5.69 22.43 1.97
N ILE A 168 4.85 21.87 1.09
CA ILE A 168 4.26 22.60 -0.03
C ILE A 168 3.43 23.80 0.46
N TYR A 169 2.55 23.60 1.45
CA TYR A 169 1.77 24.72 2.00
C TYR A 169 2.64 25.78 2.66
N PHE A 170 3.69 25.36 3.37
CA PHE A 170 4.63 26.28 4.01
C PHE A 170 5.38 27.12 2.96
N THR A 171 5.94 26.47 1.94
CA THR A 171 6.69 27.19 0.87
C THR A 171 5.77 28.08 0.04
N PHE A 172 4.51 27.67 -0.18
CA PHE A 172 3.50 28.50 -0.82
C PHE A 172 3.18 29.75 0.02
N GLY A 173 3.05 29.60 1.35
CA GLY A 173 2.87 30.73 2.27
C GLY A 173 4.05 31.70 2.23
N VAL A 174 5.29 31.20 2.22
CA VAL A 174 6.49 32.03 2.06
C VAL A 174 6.46 32.80 0.74
N SER A 175 6.11 32.12 -0.37
CA SER A 175 5.96 32.76 -1.69
C SER A 175 4.93 33.88 -1.67
N LEU A 176 3.79 33.66 -1.03
CA LEU A 176 2.73 34.66 -0.92
C LEU A 176 3.20 35.90 -0.16
N ILE A 177 3.95 35.73 0.93
CA ILE A 177 4.52 36.83 1.70
C ILE A 177 5.48 37.66 0.84
N TYR A 178 6.37 37.01 0.07
CA TYR A 178 7.26 37.71 -0.86
C TYR A 178 6.48 38.52 -1.89
N ASN A 179 5.41 37.96 -2.47
CA ASN A 179 4.59 38.63 -3.46
C ASN A 179 3.83 39.83 -2.87
N ILE A 180 3.24 39.69 -1.67
CA ILE A 180 2.55 40.78 -0.98
C ILE A 180 3.54 41.91 -0.64
N ALA A 181 4.71 41.58 -0.11
CA ALA A 181 5.73 42.57 0.20
C ALA A 181 6.22 43.31 -1.05
N GLY A 182 6.49 42.57 -2.14
CA GLY A 182 6.86 43.16 -3.42
C GLY A 182 5.79 44.13 -3.98
N LEU A 183 4.52 43.72 -3.93
CA LEU A 183 3.38 44.54 -4.35
C LEU A 183 3.23 45.81 -3.49
N TRP A 184 3.41 45.67 -2.17
CA TRP A 184 3.39 46.79 -1.24
C TRP A 184 4.43 47.88 -1.62
N PHE A 185 5.68 47.49 -1.87
CA PHE A 185 6.72 48.40 -2.28
C PHE A 185 6.48 49.00 -3.68
N ALA A 186 5.90 48.20 -4.59
CA ALA A 186 5.56 48.65 -5.93
C ALA A 186 4.48 49.75 -5.91
N VAL A 187 3.41 49.56 -5.14
CA VAL A 187 2.30 50.54 -5.04
C VAL A 187 2.77 51.88 -4.44
N GLN A 188 3.75 51.84 -3.55
CA GLN A 188 4.33 53.09 -2.99
C GLN A 188 5.36 53.77 -3.91
N GLY A 189 5.61 53.23 -5.10
CA GLY A 189 6.60 53.79 -6.03
C GLY A 189 8.05 53.61 -5.57
N LEU A 190 8.28 52.77 -4.54
CA LEU A 190 9.60 52.51 -3.98
C LEU A 190 10.34 51.37 -4.70
N LEU A 191 9.68 50.65 -5.60
CA LEU A 191 10.26 49.51 -6.31
C LEU A 191 10.91 49.99 -7.63
N TYR A 192 12.21 50.23 -7.60
CA TYR A 192 12.96 50.47 -8.83
C TYR A 192 13.06 49.19 -9.68
N PRO A 193 13.02 49.29 -11.04
CA PRO A 193 13.09 48.13 -11.93
C PRO A 193 14.25 47.21 -11.67
N VAL A 194 15.42 47.74 -11.33
CA VAL A 194 16.62 46.95 -10.99
C VAL A 194 16.41 46.12 -9.71
N VAL A 195 15.75 46.70 -8.70
CA VAL A 195 15.46 46.01 -7.44
C VAL A 195 14.47 44.87 -7.66
N ALA A 196 13.43 45.11 -8.48
CA ALA A 196 12.47 44.07 -8.87
C ALA A 196 13.14 42.91 -9.61
N ALA A 197 14.03 43.24 -10.57
CA ALA A 197 14.80 42.24 -11.33
C ALA A 197 15.70 41.32 -10.45
N ILE A 198 16.10 41.82 -9.28
CA ILE A 198 16.93 41.04 -8.31
C ILE A 198 16.02 40.27 -7.36
N ILE A 199 14.98 40.86 -6.81
CA ILE A 199 14.11 40.24 -5.79
C ILE A 199 13.34 39.05 -6.35
N MET A 200 12.84 39.10 -7.59
CA MET A 200 12.05 38.02 -8.18
C MET A 200 12.84 36.71 -8.31
N PRO A 201 14.06 36.66 -8.90
CA PRO A 201 14.86 35.44 -8.91
C PRO A 201 15.26 34.95 -7.52
N ILE A 202 15.59 35.87 -6.60
CA ILE A 202 15.96 35.51 -5.21
C ILE A 202 14.81 34.78 -4.52
N SER A 203 13.57 35.25 -4.65
CA SER A 203 12.41 34.57 -4.04
C SER A 203 12.26 33.13 -4.56
N SER A 204 12.37 32.94 -5.88
CA SER A 204 12.27 31.61 -6.51
C SER A 204 13.40 30.66 -6.04
N VAL A 205 14.64 31.14 -6.03
CA VAL A 205 15.80 30.38 -5.56
C VAL A 205 15.63 29.99 -4.08
N THR A 206 15.16 30.93 -3.26
CA THR A 206 14.89 30.68 -1.83
C THR A 206 13.86 29.56 -1.63
N ILE A 207 12.77 29.57 -2.39
CA ILE A 207 11.72 28.54 -2.30
C ILE A 207 12.26 27.17 -2.74
N ILE A 208 13.01 27.10 -3.83
CA ILE A 208 13.62 25.86 -4.32
C ILE A 208 14.57 25.30 -3.26
N PHE A 209 15.45 26.14 -2.73
CA PHE A 209 16.44 25.73 -1.71
C PHE A 209 15.75 25.26 -0.43
N LEU A 210 14.74 25.98 0.04
CA LEU A 210 13.96 25.63 1.22
C LEU A 210 13.24 24.30 1.05
N THR A 211 12.58 24.09 -0.11
CA THR A 211 11.89 22.84 -0.43
C THR A 211 12.87 21.67 -0.48
N TYR A 212 13.99 21.84 -1.16
CA TYR A 212 15.01 20.82 -1.27
C TYR A 212 15.59 20.43 0.10
N PHE A 213 15.93 21.42 0.92
CA PHE A 213 16.51 21.18 2.25
C PHE A 213 15.51 20.50 3.19
N LEU A 214 14.27 20.99 3.27
CA LEU A 214 13.24 20.41 4.10
C LEU A 214 12.89 18.98 3.67
N SER A 215 12.75 18.74 2.37
CA SER A 215 12.44 17.40 1.83
C SER A 215 13.60 16.42 2.09
N GLY A 216 14.85 16.85 1.88
CA GLY A 216 16.03 16.02 2.14
C GLY A 216 16.19 15.67 3.62
N TYR A 217 15.98 16.65 4.50
CA TYR A 217 16.03 16.45 5.95
C TYR A 217 14.98 15.45 6.43
N MET A 218 13.72 15.58 5.93
CA MET A 218 12.64 14.68 6.31
C MET A 218 12.82 13.26 5.75
N GLY A 219 13.34 13.13 4.52
CA GLY A 219 13.69 11.83 3.95
C GLY A 219 14.77 11.09 4.76
N SER A 220 15.73 11.83 5.28
CA SER A 220 16.76 11.27 6.17
C SER A 220 16.20 10.81 7.51
N ILE A 221 15.32 11.60 8.14
CA ILE A 221 14.66 11.21 9.41
C ILE A 221 13.81 9.95 9.26
N LEU A 222 13.13 9.78 8.13
CA LEU A 222 12.25 8.63 7.89
C LEU A 222 13.01 7.37 7.45
N LYS A 223 14.35 7.42 7.37
CA LYS A 223 15.20 6.30 6.92
C LYS A 223 14.73 5.69 5.58
N LEU A 224 14.26 6.52 4.67
CA LEU A 224 13.84 6.11 3.33
C LEU A 224 15.03 6.04 2.35
N LYS A 225 16.23 6.30 2.83
CA LYS A 225 17.48 6.09 2.10
C LYS A 225 17.98 4.69 2.46
N ASP A 226 17.62 3.69 1.67
CA ASP A 226 18.42 2.46 1.42
C ASP A 226 17.73 1.64 0.32
#